data_c84039b75b8a8ca5032d2535a4bf17f1
#
_entry.id   c84039b75b8a8ca5032d2535a4bf17f1
#
_cell.length_a   1.000
_cell.length_b   1.000
_cell.length_c   1.000
_cell.angle_alpha   90.00
_cell.angle_beta   90.00
_cell.angle_gamma   90.00
#
_symmetry.space_group_name_H-M   'P 1'
#
loop_
_entity.id
_entity.type
_entity.pdbx_description
1 polymer ?
#
loop_
_entity_poly.entity_id
_entity_poly.type
_entity_poly.pdbx_seq_one_letter_code
_entity_poly.pdbx_strand_id
1 'polypeptide(L)'
;AIIIGGDSHTRMSKGVAFGADSGTVALALATGEATMPIPESVKVTFKGRMGDHMDFRDVVHATQAQMLDEFRDNVFQGRIIEVHIGTLLADQAFTFTDWTAEMKAKASICISDDETLIESLEISKSRIQSMIDKGMDNEVQMLKGLIEIADKRIAEIHSGENPALTPCLL
;
A
#
# COMPACT_ATOMS: atom_id res chain seq x y z
N ALA A 1 -12.39 -0.44 -4.09
CA ALA A 1 -12.24 -1.06 -5.42
C ALA A 1 -11.47 -2.39 -5.28
N ILE A 2 -11.74 -3.33 -6.16
CA ILE A 2 -10.97 -4.56 -6.32
C ILE A 2 -10.13 -4.40 -7.58
N ILE A 3 -8.82 -4.65 -7.47
CA ILE A 3 -7.87 -4.51 -8.56
C ILE A 3 -7.24 -5.88 -8.82
N ILE A 4 -7.21 -6.28 -10.08
CA ILE A 4 -6.55 -7.51 -10.53
C ILE A 4 -5.49 -7.12 -11.56
N GLY A 5 -4.25 -7.46 -11.31
CA GLY A 5 -3.13 -7.16 -12.21
C GLY A 5 -2.25 -8.37 -12.46
N GLY A 6 -1.61 -8.38 -13.64
CA GLY A 6 -0.74 -9.47 -14.08
C GLY A 6 0.66 -9.47 -13.46
N ASP A 7 0.88 -8.63 -12.46
CA ASP A 7 2.12 -8.54 -11.71
C ASP A 7 1.90 -8.89 -10.24
N SER A 8 2.84 -9.61 -9.62
CA SER A 8 2.76 -9.99 -8.21
C SER A 8 2.74 -8.79 -7.27
N HIS A 9 3.33 -7.66 -7.67
CA HIS A 9 3.41 -6.40 -6.92
C HIS A 9 2.21 -5.45 -7.16
N THR A 10 1.16 -5.90 -7.86
CA THR A 10 -0.12 -5.18 -7.97
C THR A 10 -0.70 -4.81 -6.59
N ARG A 11 -0.30 -5.51 -5.55
CA ARG A 11 -0.68 -5.30 -4.13
C ARG A 11 -0.38 -3.91 -3.60
N MET A 12 0.54 -3.19 -4.22
CA MET A 12 0.89 -1.80 -3.88
C MET A 12 -0.20 -0.79 -4.26
N SER A 13 -1.22 -1.22 -4.99
CA SER A 13 -2.33 -0.36 -5.41
C SER A 13 -3.30 -0.06 -4.26
N LYS A 14 -4.03 1.04 -4.38
CA LYS A 14 -5.12 1.38 -3.43
C LYS A 14 -6.30 0.43 -3.62
N GLY A 15 -6.86 -0.03 -2.51
CA GLY A 15 -7.94 -1.01 -2.48
C GLY A 15 -7.43 -2.43 -2.31
N VAL A 16 -8.31 -3.40 -2.43
CA VAL A 16 -7.91 -4.81 -2.38
C VAL A 16 -7.30 -5.19 -3.72
N ALA A 17 -5.99 -5.40 -3.74
CA ALA A 17 -5.23 -5.62 -4.94
C ALA A 17 -4.67 -7.04 -5.00
N PHE A 18 -5.03 -7.76 -6.06
CA PHE A 18 -4.62 -9.13 -6.32
C PHE A 18 -3.57 -9.17 -7.43
N GLY A 19 -2.44 -9.82 -7.16
CA GLY A 19 -1.57 -10.32 -8.23
C GLY A 19 -2.14 -11.60 -8.80
N ALA A 20 -2.38 -11.64 -10.11
CA ALA A 20 -2.90 -12.79 -10.82
C ALA A 20 -1.94 -13.23 -11.92
N ASP A 21 -2.06 -14.47 -12.37
CA ASP A 21 -1.33 -14.94 -13.53
C ASP A 21 -1.87 -14.31 -14.82
N SER A 22 -1.05 -14.32 -15.86
CA SER A 22 -1.38 -13.71 -17.15
C SER A 22 -2.61 -14.35 -17.82
N GLY A 23 -2.85 -15.63 -17.58
CA GLY A 23 -4.02 -16.34 -18.10
C GLY A 23 -5.32 -15.82 -17.45
N THR A 24 -5.32 -15.65 -16.13
CA THR A 24 -6.46 -15.06 -15.41
C THR A 24 -6.75 -13.63 -15.88
N VAL A 25 -5.71 -12.81 -16.09
CA VAL A 25 -5.89 -11.44 -16.61
C VAL A 25 -6.41 -11.45 -18.03
N ALA A 26 -5.86 -12.31 -18.90
CA ALA A 26 -6.32 -12.44 -20.27
C ALA A 26 -7.79 -12.90 -20.36
N LEU A 27 -8.19 -13.86 -19.51
CA LEU A 27 -9.58 -14.30 -19.41
C LEU A 27 -10.50 -13.15 -18.97
N ALA A 28 -10.11 -12.41 -17.93
CA ALA A 28 -10.86 -11.26 -17.45
C ALA A 28 -11.04 -10.18 -18.53
N LEU A 29 -10.00 -9.90 -19.31
CA LEU A 29 -10.07 -8.96 -20.42
C LEU A 29 -10.97 -9.45 -21.56
N ALA A 30 -10.98 -10.75 -21.83
CA ALA A 30 -11.78 -11.34 -22.91
C ALA A 30 -13.26 -11.50 -22.55
N THR A 31 -13.57 -11.82 -21.30
CA THR A 31 -14.93 -12.19 -20.86
C THR A 31 -15.59 -11.16 -19.95
N GLY A 32 -14.82 -10.23 -19.38
CA GLY A 32 -15.28 -9.32 -18.33
C GLY A 32 -15.38 -9.98 -16.95
N GLU A 33 -14.97 -11.24 -16.81
CA GLU A 33 -15.10 -12.02 -15.58
C GLU A 33 -13.78 -12.68 -15.19
N ALA A 34 -13.53 -12.78 -13.87
CA ALA A 34 -12.43 -13.56 -13.29
C ALA A 34 -12.95 -14.35 -12.10
N THR A 35 -12.66 -15.65 -12.07
CA THR A 35 -12.98 -16.50 -10.93
C THR A 35 -11.82 -16.51 -9.95
N MET A 36 -12.09 -16.17 -8.69
CA MET A 36 -11.10 -16.17 -7.63
C MET A 36 -11.68 -16.80 -6.37
N PRO A 37 -10.89 -17.59 -5.61
CA PRO A 37 -11.30 -18.01 -4.29
C PRO A 37 -11.40 -16.77 -3.36
N ILE A 38 -12.32 -16.77 -2.42
CA ILE A 38 -12.41 -15.77 -1.37
C ILE A 38 -11.42 -16.18 -0.28
N PRO A 39 -10.28 -15.46 -0.10
CA PRO A 39 -9.30 -15.80 0.92
C PRO A 39 -9.73 -15.33 2.31
N GLU A 40 -9.19 -15.97 3.33
CA GLU A 40 -9.22 -15.42 4.68
C GLU A 40 -8.35 -14.17 4.79
N SER A 41 -8.65 -13.32 5.79
CA SER A 41 -7.85 -12.11 6.08
C SER A 41 -6.95 -12.29 7.29
N VAL A 42 -5.80 -11.61 7.25
CA VAL A 42 -4.91 -11.44 8.40
C VAL A 42 -4.68 -9.95 8.61
N LYS A 43 -4.99 -9.47 9.82
CA LYS A 43 -4.74 -8.09 10.22
C LYS A 43 -3.31 -7.93 10.72
N VAL A 44 -2.60 -6.94 10.17
CA VAL A 44 -1.29 -6.51 10.63
C VAL A 44 -1.39 -5.07 11.12
N THR A 45 -0.93 -4.82 12.34
CA THR A 45 -0.90 -3.47 12.92
C THR A 45 0.49 -3.19 13.44
N PHE A 46 1.12 -2.14 12.93
CA PHE A 46 2.41 -1.67 13.43
C PHE A 46 2.19 -0.72 14.60
N LYS A 47 2.97 -0.92 15.68
CA LYS A 47 2.93 -0.10 16.89
C LYS A 47 4.35 0.33 17.28
N GLY A 48 4.45 1.53 17.85
CA GLY A 48 5.73 2.08 18.28
C GLY A 48 6.41 2.91 17.20
N ARG A 49 7.68 3.16 17.36
CA ARG A 49 8.50 3.94 16.42
C ARG A 49 9.68 3.12 15.94
N MET A 50 10.00 3.27 14.68
CA MET A 50 11.23 2.75 14.10
C MET A 50 12.43 3.51 14.69
N GLY A 51 13.51 2.80 15.02
CA GLY A 51 14.75 3.41 15.49
C GLY A 51 15.45 4.23 14.41
N ASP A 52 16.22 5.24 14.80
CA ASP A 52 16.86 6.19 13.88
C ASP A 52 17.87 5.54 12.91
N HIS A 53 18.35 4.35 13.23
CA HIS A 53 19.32 3.59 12.41
C HIS A 53 18.68 2.42 11.66
N MET A 54 17.36 2.32 11.66
CA MET A 54 16.62 1.25 10.97
C MET A 54 16.06 1.76 9.65
N ASP A 55 16.20 0.95 8.61
CA ASP A 55 15.44 1.10 7.38
C ASP A 55 14.10 0.36 7.50
N PHE A 56 13.11 0.82 6.75
CA PHE A 56 11.80 0.14 6.77
C PHE A 56 11.86 -1.30 6.29
N ARG A 57 12.83 -1.65 5.47
CA ARG A 57 13.13 -3.04 5.07
C ARG A 57 13.46 -3.93 6.26
N ASP A 58 14.16 -3.40 7.27
CA ASP A 58 14.47 -4.16 8.50
C ASP A 58 13.17 -4.53 9.24
N VAL A 59 12.19 -3.61 9.27
CA VAL A 59 10.87 -3.87 9.85
C VAL A 59 10.14 -4.98 9.10
N VAL A 60 10.20 -4.99 7.78
CA VAL A 60 9.60 -6.04 6.93
C VAL A 60 10.21 -7.40 7.24
N HIS A 61 11.55 -7.48 7.27
CA HIS A 61 12.25 -8.73 7.57
C HIS A 61 12.02 -9.20 9.01
N ALA A 62 11.99 -8.27 9.97
CA ALA A 62 11.68 -8.59 11.36
C ALA A 62 10.26 -9.14 11.50
N THR A 63 9.28 -8.55 10.79
CA THR A 63 7.90 -9.05 10.77
C THR A 63 7.84 -10.49 10.23
N GLN A 64 8.55 -10.77 9.15
CA GLN A 64 8.62 -12.11 8.58
C GLN A 64 9.27 -13.11 9.54
N ALA A 65 10.38 -12.73 10.17
CA ALA A 65 11.08 -13.56 11.13
C ALA A 65 10.21 -13.85 12.36
N GLN A 66 9.55 -12.82 12.92
CA GLN A 66 8.65 -12.96 14.07
C GLN A 66 7.47 -13.88 13.75
N MET A 67 6.86 -13.73 12.57
CA MET A 67 5.77 -14.56 12.12
C MET A 67 6.18 -16.04 12.10
N LEU A 68 7.34 -16.33 11.51
CA LEU A 68 7.84 -17.71 11.43
C LEU A 68 8.22 -18.27 12.80
N ASP A 69 8.76 -17.45 13.70
CA ASP A 69 9.13 -17.87 15.05
C ASP A 69 7.90 -18.12 15.93
N GLU A 70 6.93 -17.21 15.91
CA GLU A 70 5.74 -17.26 16.76
C GLU A 70 4.74 -18.33 16.32
N PHE A 71 4.45 -18.38 15.02
CA PHE A 71 3.40 -19.28 14.48
C PHE A 71 3.97 -20.56 13.86
N ARG A 72 5.29 -20.67 13.70
CA ARG A 72 5.95 -21.78 13.01
C ARG A 72 5.45 -22.04 11.59
N ASP A 73 4.81 -21.04 11.00
CA ASP A 73 4.20 -21.11 9.67
C ASP A 73 4.18 -19.73 9.01
N ASN A 74 4.01 -19.72 7.70
CA ASN A 74 3.75 -18.50 6.94
C ASN A 74 2.25 -18.17 6.96
N VAL A 75 1.82 -17.46 7.98
CA VAL A 75 0.40 -17.09 8.17
C VAL A 75 -0.15 -16.17 7.08
N PHE A 76 0.71 -15.61 6.22
CA PHE A 76 0.28 -14.76 5.11
C PHE A 76 -0.05 -15.56 3.84
N GLN A 77 0.43 -16.79 3.76
CA GLN A 77 0.28 -17.58 2.54
C GLN A 77 -1.20 -17.78 2.17
N GLY A 78 -1.55 -17.35 0.96
CA GLY A 78 -2.88 -17.51 0.39
C GLY A 78 -3.96 -16.61 0.99
N ARG A 79 -3.60 -15.68 1.91
CA ARG A 79 -4.54 -14.80 2.61
C ARG A 79 -4.47 -13.36 2.09
N ILE A 80 -5.49 -12.58 2.44
CA ILE A 80 -5.48 -11.12 2.27
C ILE A 80 -4.83 -10.50 3.51
N ILE A 81 -3.89 -9.59 3.30
CA ILE A 81 -3.20 -8.90 4.39
C ILE A 81 -3.80 -7.50 4.53
N GLU A 82 -4.46 -7.27 5.66
CA GLU A 82 -5.02 -5.97 6.03
C GLU A 82 -4.01 -5.19 6.86
N VAL A 83 -3.28 -4.29 6.21
CA VAL A 83 -2.26 -3.47 6.86
C VAL A 83 -2.92 -2.23 7.44
N HIS A 84 -3.02 -2.19 8.77
CA HIS A 84 -3.43 -0.99 9.49
C HIS A 84 -2.21 -0.12 9.72
N ILE A 85 -2.18 1.06 9.12
CA ILE A 85 -1.00 1.93 9.08
C ILE A 85 -0.47 2.23 10.48
N GLY A 86 -1.36 2.53 11.44
CA GLY A 86 -0.93 2.81 12.81
C GLY A 86 0.08 3.96 12.87
N THR A 87 1.33 3.63 13.16
CA THR A 87 2.45 4.60 13.23
C THR A 87 3.29 4.68 11.95
N LEU A 88 2.93 3.96 10.90
CA LEU A 88 3.63 4.00 9.62
C LEU A 88 3.21 5.23 8.81
N LEU A 89 4.14 5.73 7.99
CA LEU A 89 3.82 6.61 6.89
C LEU A 89 3.12 5.81 5.77
N ALA A 90 2.32 6.48 4.95
CA ALA A 90 1.59 5.82 3.88
C ALA A 90 2.51 5.12 2.88
N ASP A 91 3.66 5.70 2.54
CA ASP A 91 4.66 5.09 1.67
C ASP A 91 5.26 3.81 2.28
N GLN A 92 5.49 3.78 3.59
CA GLN A 92 5.94 2.59 4.31
C GLN A 92 4.88 1.48 4.29
N ALA A 93 3.63 1.85 4.53
CA ALA A 93 2.53 0.89 4.49
C ALA A 93 2.33 0.31 3.08
N PHE A 94 2.44 1.13 2.03
CA PHE A 94 2.41 0.64 0.65
C PHE A 94 3.62 -0.26 0.34
N THR A 95 4.80 0.09 0.81
CA THR A 95 5.99 -0.76 0.68
C THR A 95 5.77 -2.11 1.36
N PHE A 96 5.16 -2.13 2.55
CA PHE A 96 4.83 -3.39 3.23
C PHE A 96 3.83 -4.22 2.43
N THR A 97 2.77 -3.61 1.90
CA THR A 97 1.80 -4.32 1.07
C THR A 97 2.45 -4.93 -0.17
N ASP A 98 3.41 -4.24 -0.77
CA ASP A 98 4.21 -4.76 -1.87
C ASP A 98 4.99 -6.03 -1.47
N TRP A 99 5.71 -5.98 -0.36
CA TRP A 99 6.46 -7.11 0.17
C TRP A 99 5.62 -8.34 0.53
N THR A 100 4.31 -8.18 0.74
CA THR A 100 3.44 -9.34 0.98
C THR A 100 3.40 -10.31 -0.20
N ALA A 101 3.81 -9.90 -1.39
CA ALA A 101 4.00 -10.76 -2.55
C ALA A 101 5.03 -11.86 -2.26
N GLU A 102 6.18 -11.48 -1.71
CA GLU A 102 7.27 -12.39 -1.35
C GLU A 102 6.86 -13.33 -0.20
N MET A 103 5.93 -12.90 0.63
CA MET A 103 5.34 -13.71 1.69
C MET A 103 4.20 -14.61 1.20
N LYS A 104 4.01 -14.71 -0.12
CA LYS A 104 2.96 -15.54 -0.77
C LYS A 104 1.53 -15.17 -0.39
N ALA A 105 1.28 -13.94 0.04
CA ALA A 105 -0.07 -13.45 0.26
C ALA A 105 -0.86 -13.45 -1.06
N LYS A 106 -2.17 -13.63 -1.01
CA LYS A 106 -3.04 -13.60 -2.20
C LYS A 106 -3.33 -12.17 -2.62
N ALA A 107 -3.54 -11.28 -1.65
CA ALA A 107 -3.75 -9.86 -1.86
C ALA A 107 -3.33 -9.10 -0.61
N SER A 108 -3.32 -7.77 -0.71
CA SER A 108 -3.19 -6.90 0.45
C SER A 108 -3.99 -5.63 0.28
N ILE A 109 -4.31 -5.00 1.39
CA ILE A 109 -4.96 -3.70 1.45
C ILE A 109 -4.33 -2.88 2.56
N CYS A 110 -4.08 -1.60 2.28
CA CYS A 110 -3.62 -0.63 3.26
C CYS A 110 -4.83 0.13 3.82
N ILE A 111 -5.00 0.07 5.13
CA ILE A 111 -6.10 0.73 5.85
C ILE A 111 -5.51 1.89 6.66
N SER A 112 -5.90 3.10 6.33
CA SER A 112 -5.53 4.33 7.03
C SER A 112 -6.77 5.14 7.38
N ASP A 113 -6.69 5.93 8.46
CA ASP A 113 -7.61 7.04 8.66
C ASP A 113 -7.21 8.26 7.83
N ASP A 114 -8.12 9.21 7.73
CA ASP A 114 -7.92 10.42 6.93
C ASP A 114 -6.79 11.29 7.48
N GLU A 115 -6.65 11.38 8.79
CA GLU A 115 -5.61 12.20 9.45
C GLU A 115 -4.21 11.67 9.13
N THR A 116 -3.98 10.37 9.28
CA THR A 116 -2.70 9.72 8.92
C THR A 116 -2.37 9.89 7.44
N LEU A 117 -3.38 9.81 6.58
CA LEU A 117 -3.17 9.98 5.14
C LEU A 117 -2.79 11.41 4.78
N ILE A 118 -3.45 12.42 5.38
CA ILE A 118 -3.12 13.84 5.20
C ILE A 118 -1.69 14.10 5.68
N GLU A 119 -1.34 13.65 6.90
CA GLU A 119 0.00 13.84 7.45
C GLU A 119 1.08 13.26 6.51
N SER A 120 0.85 12.07 5.98
CA SER A 120 1.77 11.44 5.03
C SER A 120 1.92 12.23 3.72
N LEU A 121 0.82 12.78 3.19
CA LEU A 121 0.84 13.62 2.00
C LEU A 121 1.60 14.93 2.24
N GLU A 122 1.42 15.57 3.39
CA GLU A 122 2.15 16.79 3.76
C GLU A 122 3.66 16.54 3.92
N ILE A 123 4.05 15.41 4.53
CA ILE A 123 5.46 15.01 4.61
C ILE A 123 6.04 14.79 3.21
N SER A 124 5.31 14.14 2.32
CA SER A 124 5.73 13.92 0.94
C SER A 124 5.91 15.23 0.17
N LYS A 125 4.96 16.17 0.31
CA LYS A 125 5.08 17.52 -0.26
C LYS A 125 6.33 18.26 0.22
N SER A 126 6.59 18.23 1.53
CA SER A 126 7.78 18.86 2.12
C SER A 126 9.08 18.29 1.57
N ARG A 127 9.14 16.96 1.38
CA ARG A 127 10.30 16.29 0.77
C ARG A 127 10.48 16.71 -0.68
N ILE A 128 9.40 16.72 -1.48
CA ILE A 128 9.43 17.14 -2.89
C ILE A 128 9.87 18.60 -3.00
N GLN A 129 9.35 19.48 -2.16
CA GLN A 129 9.76 20.88 -2.15
C GLN A 129 11.25 21.03 -1.83
N SER A 130 11.76 20.27 -0.86
CA SER A 130 13.21 20.25 -0.55
C SER A 130 14.07 19.77 -1.72
N MET A 131 13.58 18.85 -2.56
CA MET A 131 14.28 18.42 -3.78
C MET A 131 14.33 19.55 -4.82
N ILE A 132 13.22 20.26 -5.00
CA ILE A 132 13.15 21.44 -5.90
C ILE A 132 14.13 22.52 -5.42
N ASP A 133 14.14 22.85 -4.12
CA ASP A 133 14.99 23.88 -3.54
C ASP A 133 16.49 23.55 -3.64
N LYS A 134 16.84 22.27 -3.71
CA LYS A 134 18.21 21.78 -3.91
C LYS A 134 18.66 21.78 -5.37
N GLY A 135 17.83 22.26 -6.29
CA GLY A 135 18.19 22.46 -7.69
C GLY A 135 18.19 21.18 -8.54
N MET A 136 17.25 20.29 -8.31
CA MET A 136 16.98 19.15 -9.21
C MET A 136 16.25 19.63 -10.48
N ASP A 137 16.88 20.53 -11.22
CA ASP A 137 16.26 21.34 -12.28
C ASP A 137 15.64 20.54 -13.43
N ASN A 138 16.16 19.36 -13.73
CA ASN A 138 15.68 18.56 -14.86
C ASN A 138 14.30 17.93 -14.64
N GLU A 139 13.80 17.93 -13.41
CA GLU A 139 12.55 17.28 -13.03
C GLU A 139 11.56 18.23 -12.34
N VAL A 140 11.86 19.51 -12.25
CA VAL A 140 11.05 20.50 -11.49
C VAL A 140 9.58 20.48 -11.91
N GLN A 141 9.29 20.38 -13.20
CA GLN A 141 7.90 20.38 -13.67
C GLN A 141 7.15 19.12 -13.21
N MET A 142 7.81 17.97 -13.23
CA MET A 142 7.25 16.72 -12.72
C MET A 142 7.04 16.79 -11.20
N LEU A 143 8.03 17.30 -10.46
CA LEU A 143 7.96 17.45 -9.01
C LEU A 143 6.83 18.39 -8.58
N LYS A 144 6.64 19.52 -9.29
CA LYS A 144 5.50 20.42 -9.06
C LYS A 144 4.16 19.74 -9.32
N GLY A 145 4.06 18.95 -10.40
CA GLY A 145 2.86 18.15 -10.67
C GLY A 145 2.53 17.16 -9.55
N LEU A 146 3.52 16.55 -8.90
CA LEU A 146 3.31 15.68 -7.75
C LEU A 146 2.78 16.43 -6.53
N ILE A 147 3.24 17.66 -6.29
CA ILE A 147 2.71 18.53 -5.22
C ILE A 147 1.23 18.85 -5.50
N GLU A 148 0.90 19.26 -6.73
CA GLU A 148 -0.50 19.55 -7.12
C GLU A 148 -1.42 18.34 -6.93
N ILE A 149 -0.94 17.13 -7.25
CA ILE A 149 -1.68 15.88 -7.02
C ILE A 149 -1.91 15.65 -5.52
N ALA A 150 -0.90 15.88 -4.68
CA ALA A 150 -1.02 15.74 -3.24
C ALA A 150 -2.00 16.78 -2.66
N ASP A 151 -1.94 18.03 -3.08
CA ASP A 151 -2.86 19.10 -2.66
C ASP A 151 -4.31 18.76 -3.05
N LYS A 152 -4.53 18.33 -4.28
CA LYS A 152 -5.84 17.87 -4.72
C LYS A 152 -6.36 16.73 -3.86
N ARG A 153 -5.48 15.76 -3.53
CA ARG A 153 -5.86 14.62 -2.71
C ARG A 153 -6.23 15.01 -1.28
N ILE A 154 -5.49 15.92 -0.67
CA ILE A 154 -5.78 16.49 0.65
C ILE A 154 -7.15 17.20 0.63
N ALA A 155 -7.43 17.99 -0.41
CA ALA A 155 -8.71 18.67 -0.56
C ALA A 155 -9.89 17.69 -0.70
N GLU A 156 -9.73 16.60 -1.46
CA GLU A 156 -10.72 15.52 -1.59
C GLU A 156 -11.02 14.85 -0.24
N ILE A 157 -9.99 14.62 0.58
CA ILE A 157 -10.14 14.05 1.92
C ILE A 157 -10.94 15.01 2.81
N HIS A 158 -10.57 16.29 2.83
CA HIS A 158 -11.26 17.30 3.64
C HIS A 158 -12.71 17.50 3.22
N SER A 159 -13.05 17.35 1.94
CA SER A 159 -14.45 17.47 1.46
C SER A 159 -15.29 16.22 1.77
N GLY A 160 -14.71 15.16 2.28
CA GLY A 160 -15.38 13.87 2.48
C GLY A 160 -15.52 13.05 1.18
N GLU A 161 -15.01 13.53 0.06
CA GLU A 161 -14.99 12.85 -1.22
C GLU A 161 -13.76 11.92 -1.35
N ASN A 162 -13.47 11.14 -0.30
CA ASN A 162 -12.33 10.26 -0.30
C ASN A 162 -12.67 8.86 -0.87
N PRO A 163 -12.49 8.63 -2.18
CA PRO A 163 -12.88 7.36 -2.80
C PRO A 163 -12.03 6.16 -2.32
N ALA A 164 -10.89 6.42 -1.63
CA ALA A 164 -10.04 5.36 -1.12
C ALA A 164 -10.54 4.75 0.20
N LEU A 165 -11.43 5.45 0.90
CA LEU A 165 -11.96 5.03 2.20
C LEU A 165 -13.44 4.63 2.15
N THR A 166 -14.05 4.60 0.98
CA THR A 166 -15.38 3.99 0.87
C THR A 166 -15.20 2.50 1.15
N PRO A 167 -15.67 1.97 2.29
CA PRO A 167 -15.61 0.55 2.53
C PRO A 167 -16.34 -0.14 1.39
N CYS A 168 -15.71 -1.10 0.73
CA CYS A 168 -16.46 -2.08 -0.03
C CYS A 168 -17.27 -2.88 0.99
N LEU A 169 -18.51 -2.46 1.22
CA LEU A 169 -19.51 -3.30 1.85
C LEU A 169 -19.82 -4.43 0.84
N LEU A 170 -19.16 -5.56 1.04
CA LEU A 170 -19.59 -6.84 0.48
C LEU A 170 -20.56 -7.50 1.44
#